data_30dd11662bb9f24dc949ed83b0873db0
#
_entry.id   30dd11662bb9f24dc949ed83b0873db0
#
_cell.length_a   1.000
_cell.length_b   1.000
_cell.length_c   1.000
_cell.angle_alpha   90.00
_cell.angle_beta   90.00
_cell.angle_gamma   90.00
#
_symmetry.space_group_name_H-M   'P 1'
#
loop_
_entity.id
_entity.type
_entity.pdbx_description
1 polymer ?
#
loop_
_entity_poly.entity_id
_entity_poly.type
_entity_poly.pdbx_seq_one_letter_code
_entity_poly.pdbx_strand_id
1 'polypeptide(L)'
;MPQPTLMTDWTCIATSGPTADGREIDPQWLIDAAETYSRNTYTAMLWPCHENDTSYRQYTFNLGEVDALKVETREDGKTRLYARLVPNQYLIEANRLGQKLFTSAELIPNFAKSGRDYLMGVAVTD
;
A
#
# COMPACT_ATOMS: atom_id res chain seq x y z
N MET A 1 -27.92 8.98 6.78
CA MET A 1 -27.47 7.75 6.11
C MET A 1 -26.03 7.88 5.67
N PRO A 2 -25.18 6.95 6.08
CA PRO A 2 -23.82 6.97 5.58
C PRO A 2 -23.81 6.70 4.07
N GLN A 3 -22.89 7.34 3.38
CA GLN A 3 -22.67 7.07 1.96
C GLN A 3 -22.07 5.68 1.79
N PRO A 4 -22.44 4.94 0.72
CA PRO A 4 -21.76 3.69 0.41
C PRO A 4 -20.26 3.95 0.21
N THR A 5 -19.43 3.11 0.81
CA THR A 5 -17.98 3.21 0.65
C THR A 5 -17.56 2.41 -0.58
N LEU A 6 -16.94 3.10 -1.55
CA LEU A 6 -16.38 2.45 -2.71
C LEU A 6 -15.05 1.82 -2.34
N MET A 7 -14.91 0.51 -2.59
CA MET A 7 -13.67 -0.23 -2.34
C MET A 7 -13.24 -0.93 -3.61
N THR A 8 -11.93 -1.11 -3.76
CA THR A 8 -11.39 -1.92 -4.85
C THR A 8 -11.52 -3.42 -4.51
N ASP A 9 -11.35 -4.25 -5.52
CA ASP A 9 -11.01 -5.65 -5.29
C ASP A 9 -9.59 -5.72 -4.71
N TRP A 10 -9.13 -6.92 -4.35
CA TRP A 10 -7.77 -7.12 -3.88
C TRP A 10 -6.76 -6.75 -4.97
N THR A 11 -5.92 -5.77 -4.67
CA THR A 11 -4.93 -5.22 -5.60
C THR A 11 -3.53 -5.56 -5.08
N CYS A 12 -2.68 -6.11 -5.94
CA CYS A 12 -1.30 -6.42 -5.57
C CYS A 12 -0.51 -5.12 -5.40
N ILE A 13 0.08 -4.93 -4.22
CA ILE A 13 0.86 -3.72 -3.92
C ILE A 13 2.34 -4.00 -3.70
N ALA A 14 2.72 -5.27 -3.57
CA ALA A 14 4.13 -5.66 -3.46
C ALA A 14 4.29 -7.13 -3.81
N THR A 15 5.44 -7.47 -4.37
CA THR A 15 5.83 -8.85 -4.70
C THR A 15 7.23 -9.08 -4.16
N SER A 16 7.46 -10.25 -3.53
CA SER A 16 8.78 -10.60 -3.00
C SER A 16 9.77 -10.86 -4.13
N GLY A 17 11.07 -10.74 -3.82
CA GLY A 17 12.14 -10.96 -4.74
C GLY A 17 12.79 -9.67 -5.21
N PRO A 18 13.61 -9.74 -6.28
CA PRO A 18 14.34 -8.56 -6.77
C PRO A 18 13.39 -7.54 -7.40
N THR A 19 13.68 -6.26 -7.15
CA THR A 19 12.97 -5.15 -7.75
C THR A 19 13.75 -4.59 -8.94
N ALA A 20 13.08 -3.80 -9.77
CA ALA A 20 13.70 -3.20 -10.95
C ALA A 20 14.86 -2.26 -10.58
N ASP A 21 14.86 -1.67 -9.40
CA ASP A 21 15.90 -0.76 -8.92
C ASP A 21 17.01 -1.49 -8.14
N GLY A 22 17.04 -2.82 -8.17
CA GLY A 22 18.12 -3.62 -7.59
C GLY A 22 17.97 -3.97 -6.12
N ARG A 23 16.84 -3.65 -5.52
CA ARG A 23 16.55 -4.06 -4.14
C ARG A 23 15.99 -5.48 -4.10
N GLU A 24 15.95 -6.05 -2.91
CA GLU A 24 15.37 -7.37 -2.68
C GLU A 24 14.27 -7.22 -1.64
N ILE A 25 13.08 -7.69 -1.95
CA ILE A 25 11.95 -7.68 -1.02
C ILE A 25 11.85 -9.05 -0.37
N ASP A 26 12.06 -9.10 0.95
CA ASP A 26 11.95 -10.33 1.73
C ASP A 26 10.46 -10.69 1.87
N PRO A 27 10.08 -11.95 1.53
CA PRO A 27 8.69 -12.38 1.70
C PRO A 27 8.17 -12.22 3.14
N GLN A 28 9.05 -12.33 4.13
CA GLN A 28 8.63 -12.18 5.53
C GLN A 28 8.11 -10.77 5.82
N TRP A 29 8.67 -9.74 5.17
CA TRP A 29 8.16 -8.37 5.34
C TRP A 29 6.70 -8.27 4.91
N LEU A 30 6.33 -8.95 3.84
CA LEU A 30 4.96 -8.93 3.32
C LEU A 30 4.01 -9.72 4.22
N ILE A 31 4.46 -10.84 4.74
CA ILE A 31 3.70 -11.65 5.68
C ILE A 31 3.44 -10.85 6.96
N ASP A 32 4.48 -10.20 7.49
CA ASP A 32 4.36 -9.36 8.67
C ASP A 32 3.36 -8.23 8.47
N ALA A 33 3.46 -7.54 7.32
CA ALA A 33 2.55 -6.44 7.01
C ALA A 33 1.09 -6.90 7.00
N ALA A 34 0.82 -8.06 6.37
CA ALA A 34 -0.54 -8.59 6.30
C ALA A 34 -1.07 -8.97 7.68
N GLU A 35 -0.21 -9.52 8.55
CA GLU A 35 -0.62 -9.99 9.87
C GLU A 35 -0.73 -8.86 10.89
N THR A 36 0.06 -7.80 10.76
CA THR A 36 0.10 -6.72 11.75
C THR A 36 -0.84 -5.57 11.42
N TYR A 37 -1.21 -5.41 10.16
CA TYR A 37 -1.98 -4.25 9.74
C TYR A 37 -3.36 -4.20 10.41
N SER A 38 -3.68 -3.04 10.99
CA SER A 38 -5.01 -2.74 11.53
C SER A 38 -5.26 -1.25 11.37
N ARG A 39 -6.42 -0.91 10.81
CA ARG A 39 -6.83 0.50 10.69
C ARG A 39 -6.88 1.20 12.04
N ASN A 40 -7.19 0.45 13.10
CA ASN A 40 -7.25 1.02 14.45
C ASN A 40 -5.87 1.29 15.03
N THR A 41 -4.84 0.60 14.58
CA THR A 41 -3.46 0.85 14.99
C THR A 41 -2.88 2.05 14.25
N TYR A 42 -2.91 1.99 12.94
CA TYR A 42 -2.49 3.08 12.05
C TYR A 42 -3.06 2.80 10.66
N THR A 43 -3.80 3.74 10.12
CA THR A 43 -4.40 3.60 8.79
C THR A 43 -3.43 4.12 7.74
N ALA A 44 -2.98 3.22 6.87
CA ALA A 44 -2.11 3.59 5.75
C ALA A 44 -2.90 4.37 4.71
N MET A 45 -2.32 5.48 4.24
CA MET A 45 -2.92 6.33 3.22
C MET A 45 -2.33 6.04 1.85
N LEU A 46 -3.10 6.35 0.81
CA LEU A 46 -2.65 6.32 -0.58
C LEU A 46 -2.08 7.68 -0.92
N TRP A 47 -0.87 7.72 -1.50
CA TRP A 47 -0.16 8.96 -1.78
C TRP A 47 0.23 9.03 -3.25
N PRO A 48 0.24 10.23 -3.85
CA PRO A 48 0.82 10.38 -5.20
C PRO A 48 2.34 10.23 -5.10
N CYS A 49 2.89 9.22 -5.77
CA CYS A 49 4.32 8.90 -5.80
C CYS A 49 4.90 8.48 -4.45
N HIS A 50 6.09 7.86 -4.50
CA HIS A 50 6.86 7.58 -3.30
C HIS A 50 7.44 8.86 -2.72
N GLU A 51 7.51 8.91 -1.41
CA GLU A 51 8.05 10.06 -0.70
C GLU A 51 9.52 9.86 -0.41
N ASN A 52 10.36 10.74 -0.97
CA ASN A 52 11.78 10.80 -0.62
C ASN A 52 12.08 11.95 0.36
N ASP A 53 11.12 12.83 0.56
CA ASP A 53 11.20 13.97 1.48
C ASP A 53 9.85 14.11 2.17
N THR A 54 9.82 13.90 3.49
CA THR A 54 8.58 13.94 4.27
C THR A 54 7.87 15.30 4.20
N SER A 55 8.59 16.37 3.88
CA SER A 55 7.98 17.69 3.74
C SER A 55 6.99 17.77 2.58
N TYR A 56 7.17 16.94 1.56
CA TYR A 56 6.34 16.96 0.36
C TYR A 56 4.88 16.63 0.67
N ARG A 57 4.64 15.60 1.49
CA ARG A 57 3.27 15.11 1.76
C ARG A 57 2.41 16.09 2.53
N GLN A 58 3.01 16.98 3.28
CA GLN A 58 2.22 18.01 3.98
C GLN A 58 1.54 19.00 3.02
N TYR A 59 2.01 19.05 1.77
CA TYR A 59 1.46 19.95 0.75
C TYR A 59 0.62 19.21 -0.29
N THR A 60 0.39 17.92 -0.11
CA THR A 60 -0.43 17.14 -1.05
C THR A 60 -1.62 16.54 -0.33
N PHE A 61 -2.67 16.24 -1.11
CA PHE A 61 -3.81 15.50 -0.59
C PHE A 61 -3.56 14.00 -0.74
N ASN A 62 -4.00 13.22 0.25
CA ASN A 62 -3.98 11.77 0.09
C ASN A 62 -5.02 11.37 -0.97
N LEU A 63 -4.87 10.14 -1.48
CA LEU A 63 -5.72 9.61 -2.55
C LEU A 63 -6.68 8.54 -2.04
N GLY A 64 -6.76 8.36 -0.73
CA GLY A 64 -7.60 7.37 -0.09
C GLY A 64 -6.84 6.62 0.99
N GLU A 65 -7.37 5.47 1.39
CA GLU A 65 -6.81 4.71 2.50
C GLU A 65 -6.86 3.20 2.23
N VAL A 66 -6.09 2.44 3.02
CA VAL A 66 -6.06 0.98 2.94
C VAL A 66 -7.03 0.40 3.95
N ASP A 67 -8.00 -0.37 3.47
CA ASP A 67 -8.99 -1.02 4.33
C ASP A 67 -8.42 -2.28 4.99
N ALA A 68 -7.81 -3.17 4.19
CA ALA A 68 -7.35 -4.47 4.66
C ALA A 68 -6.21 -4.98 3.81
N LEU A 69 -5.43 -5.89 4.37
CA LEU A 69 -4.34 -6.58 3.68
C LEU A 69 -4.55 -8.08 3.72
N LYS A 70 -4.02 -8.77 2.72
CA LYS A 70 -3.82 -10.23 2.75
C LYS A 70 -2.54 -10.57 2.01
N VAL A 71 -2.01 -11.76 2.27
CA VAL A 71 -0.79 -12.23 1.62
C VAL A 71 -1.05 -13.61 1.01
N GLU A 72 -0.47 -13.86 -0.15
CA GLU A 72 -0.52 -15.16 -0.82
C GLU A 72 0.84 -15.51 -1.38
N THR A 73 1.24 -16.78 -1.30
CA THR A 73 2.40 -17.30 -2.01
C THR A 73 1.88 -18.09 -3.21
N ARG A 74 2.31 -17.69 -4.40
CA ARG A 74 1.84 -18.26 -5.65
C ARG A 74 2.75 -19.41 -6.12
N GLU A 75 2.32 -20.08 -7.22
CA GLU A 75 3.03 -21.22 -7.81
C GLU A 75 4.45 -20.89 -8.24
N ASP A 76 4.71 -19.61 -8.60
CA ASP A 76 6.05 -19.14 -8.95
C ASP A 76 6.99 -19.01 -7.74
N GLY A 77 6.52 -19.34 -6.55
CA GLY A 77 7.29 -19.24 -5.31
C GLY A 77 7.35 -17.84 -4.73
N LYS A 78 6.74 -16.85 -5.40
CA LYS A 78 6.75 -15.47 -4.92
C LYS A 78 5.57 -15.21 -4.00
N THR A 79 5.84 -14.43 -2.97
CA THR A 79 4.83 -13.95 -2.02
C THR A 79 4.35 -12.58 -2.48
N ARG A 80 3.04 -12.40 -2.50
CA ARG A 80 2.43 -11.13 -2.90
C ARG A 80 1.55 -10.58 -1.80
N LEU A 81 1.68 -9.28 -1.59
CA LEU A 81 0.85 -8.54 -0.66
C LEU A 81 -0.26 -7.85 -1.44
N TYR A 82 -1.48 -8.12 -1.03
CA TYR A 82 -2.68 -7.54 -1.64
C TYR A 82 -3.35 -6.60 -0.65
N ALA A 83 -3.90 -5.52 -1.18
CA ALA A 83 -4.64 -4.55 -0.38
C ALA A 83 -6.03 -4.33 -0.97
N ARG A 84 -7.00 -4.16 -0.10
CA ARG A 84 -8.29 -3.60 -0.48
C ARG A 84 -8.22 -2.10 -0.19
N LEU A 85 -8.46 -1.29 -1.23
CA LEU A 85 -8.26 0.15 -1.16
C LEU A 85 -9.61 0.87 -1.13
N VAL A 86 -9.66 1.97 -0.39
CA VAL A 86 -10.80 2.89 -0.38
C VAL A 86 -10.31 4.19 -1.05
N PRO A 87 -10.46 4.28 -2.39
CA PRO A 87 -10.02 5.49 -3.09
C PRO A 87 -10.93 6.67 -2.78
N ASN A 88 -10.36 7.86 -2.74
CA ASN A 88 -11.16 9.08 -2.66
C ASN A 88 -11.45 9.62 -4.06
N GLN A 89 -12.18 10.73 -4.12
CA GLN A 89 -12.59 11.31 -5.40
C GLN A 89 -11.40 11.75 -6.25
N TYR A 90 -10.28 12.14 -5.62
CA TYR A 90 -9.08 12.57 -6.37
C TYR A 90 -8.46 11.40 -7.12
N LEU A 91 -8.37 10.22 -6.49
CA LEU A 91 -7.83 9.04 -7.15
C LEU A 91 -8.77 8.53 -8.24
N ILE A 92 -10.07 8.51 -7.97
CA ILE A 92 -11.07 8.08 -8.95
C ILE A 92 -10.98 8.95 -10.20
N GLU A 93 -10.90 10.26 -10.03
CA GLU A 93 -10.79 11.18 -11.16
C GLU A 93 -9.46 11.01 -11.90
N ALA A 94 -8.34 10.85 -11.17
CA ALA A 94 -7.04 10.61 -11.79
C ALA A 94 -7.04 9.34 -12.63
N ASN A 95 -7.62 8.26 -12.11
CA ASN A 95 -7.71 7.01 -12.86
C ASN A 95 -8.60 7.14 -14.09
N ARG A 96 -9.69 7.88 -13.99
CA ARG A 96 -10.56 8.14 -15.14
C ARG A 96 -9.79 8.84 -16.26
N LEU A 97 -8.80 9.64 -15.92
CA LEU A 97 -7.93 10.32 -16.86
C LEU A 97 -6.69 9.50 -17.26
N GLY A 98 -6.62 8.24 -16.86
CA GLY A 98 -5.51 7.35 -17.22
C GLY A 98 -4.26 7.57 -16.39
N GLN A 99 -4.34 8.22 -15.23
CA GLN A 99 -3.22 8.54 -14.36
C GLN A 99 -3.25 7.68 -13.10
N LYS A 100 -2.08 7.53 -12.44
CA LYS A 100 -1.98 6.88 -11.12
C LYS A 100 -2.55 5.46 -11.12
N LEU A 101 -2.16 4.65 -12.10
CA LEU A 101 -2.73 3.32 -12.33
C LEU A 101 -2.01 2.21 -11.57
N PHE A 102 -0.82 2.48 -11.01
CA PHE A 102 0.00 1.47 -10.35
C PHE A 102 0.16 1.78 -8.87
N THR A 103 0.31 0.72 -8.06
CA THR A 103 0.42 0.83 -6.61
C THR A 103 1.70 0.19 -6.12
N SER A 104 2.30 0.76 -5.09
CA SER A 104 3.55 0.24 -4.51
C SER A 104 3.55 0.48 -3.00
N ALA A 105 3.75 -0.59 -2.23
CA ALA A 105 3.72 -0.54 -0.78
C ALA A 105 4.93 0.18 -0.19
N GLU A 106 4.70 0.90 0.90
CA GLU A 106 5.75 1.50 1.74
C GLU A 106 5.69 0.85 3.10
N LEU A 107 6.75 0.10 3.45
CA LEU A 107 6.82 -0.66 4.70
C LEU A 107 7.81 0.00 5.65
N ILE A 108 7.54 -0.13 6.95
CA ILE A 108 8.46 0.29 7.98
C ILE A 108 8.83 -0.92 8.84
N PRO A 109 10.13 -1.22 9.03
CA PRO A 109 10.56 -2.33 9.88
C PRO A 109 10.41 -2.00 11.35
N ASN A 110 10.28 -3.04 12.17
CA ASN A 110 10.23 -2.93 13.63
C ASN A 110 9.22 -1.88 14.13
N PHE A 111 8.03 -1.92 13.54
CA PHE A 111 6.98 -0.95 13.89
C PHE A 111 6.59 -1.08 15.36
N ALA A 112 6.61 0.06 16.08
CA ALA A 112 6.26 0.13 17.49
C ALA A 112 7.03 -0.91 18.35
N LYS A 113 8.29 -1.19 17.98
CA LYS A 113 9.18 -2.15 18.65
C LYS A 113 8.66 -3.60 18.63
N SER A 114 7.83 -3.92 17.66
CA SER A 114 7.26 -5.27 17.49
C SER A 114 8.25 -6.27 16.90
N GLY A 115 9.33 -5.80 16.29
CA GLY A 115 10.23 -6.62 15.48
C GLY A 115 9.65 -7.01 14.12
N ARG A 116 8.52 -6.45 13.74
CA ARG A 116 7.79 -6.81 12.52
C ARG A 116 7.55 -5.59 11.64
N ASP A 117 7.38 -5.85 10.33
CA ASP A 117 7.08 -4.81 9.36
C ASP A 117 5.61 -4.40 9.43
N TYR A 118 5.36 -3.14 9.13
CA TYR A 118 4.00 -2.58 9.07
C TYR A 118 3.84 -1.75 7.80
N LEU A 119 2.63 -1.77 7.23
CA LEU A 119 2.34 -0.94 6.07
C LEU A 119 2.09 0.51 6.51
N MET A 120 2.97 1.41 6.09
CA MET A 120 2.87 2.84 6.42
C MET A 120 2.13 3.65 5.36
N GLY A 121 2.15 3.19 4.13
CA GLY A 121 1.48 3.87 3.04
C GLY A 121 1.55 3.09 1.75
N VAL A 122 0.84 3.58 0.75
CA VAL A 122 0.88 3.03 -0.60
C VAL A 122 1.07 4.20 -1.57
N ALA A 123 2.15 4.16 -2.33
CA ALA A 123 2.35 5.12 -3.40
C ALA A 123 1.51 4.71 -4.61
N VAL A 124 0.81 5.67 -5.18
CA VAL A 124 0.06 5.47 -6.42
C VAL A 124 0.84 6.22 -7.51
N THR A 125 1.28 5.49 -8.53
CA THR A 125 2.22 6.00 -9.52
C THR A 125 1.70 5.80 -10.95
N ASP A 126 2.37 6.45 -11.86
CA ASP A 126 2.07 6.31 -13.29
C ASP A 126 2.77 5.13 -13.94
#